data_be3895df03ef21de903fa3b3ced2eec8
#
_entry.id   be3895df03ef21de903fa3b3ced2eec8
#
_cell.length_a   1.000
_cell.length_b   1.000
_cell.length_c   1.000
_cell.angle_alpha   90.00
_cell.angle_beta   90.00
_cell.angle_gamma   90.00
#
_symmetry.space_group_name_H-M   'P 1'
#
loop_
_entity.id
_entity.type
_entity.pdbx_description
1 polymer ?
#
loop_
_entity_poly.entity_id
_entity_poly.type
_entity_poly.pdbx_seq_one_letter_code
_entity_poly.pdbx_strand_id
1 'polypeptide(L)'
;VLNDCASQYNHLIYERAFNNKRSVLFLVSENAYSKITNCSQRRTGMINSVGVVAKKHKDFGQLADGYLKKTPIFQFIIVSLMFPLWGTAASLNDILITQFKTVFALNDAATAFVQSAFYGGYFLVAIPASFVIRKASYKVTIMTGLVAYILGAGLFFPASRVATYSMFLVAIFAIAIGLSFLETASDTYSVMMGPKKYANLRLNISQILNPVGSIAGILLGKYLIFGSVGNLSEKMASLHGAERLAYGESMLQLTLQPYKYILAVLVVMLLILAVTKMPSAKPIVTGTQMAKVSFRQSIAYLRQNNRFKKGVLAQFIYVGMQTAVWSFTIRLALDVNHHITDAAASNFMIYSYVVFFLGKVVATWLFTQLKATQVLTVYSVVGTLALLLATFAPGMIAVYAAVGASFFFGPQWPTIYAHTLDHVTDKRYTETAGAILVMAIVGGAVIPAVQGLMSDAVGSMQLSFLVPTIAFALVSYYFATEVKQEMATGR
;
A
#
# COMPACT_ATOMS: atom_id res chain seq x y z
N VAL A 1 36.26 -22.97 -37.64
CA VAL A 1 35.30 -23.77 -36.86
C VAL A 1 33.89 -23.16 -36.93
N LEU A 2 33.74 -21.82 -36.92
CA LEU A 2 32.39 -21.17 -37.02
C LEU A 2 31.86 -21.16 -38.46
N ASN A 3 32.72 -21.14 -39.46
CA ASN A 3 32.34 -21.19 -40.89
C ASN A 3 31.96 -22.61 -41.35
N ASP A 4 32.52 -23.65 -40.74
CA ASP A 4 32.20 -25.04 -41.09
C ASP A 4 30.80 -25.49 -40.61
N CYS A 5 30.37 -25.02 -39.46
CA CYS A 5 29.01 -25.32 -38.98
C CYS A 5 27.91 -24.62 -39.79
N ALA A 6 28.15 -23.41 -40.26
CA ALA A 6 27.19 -22.66 -41.08
C ALA A 6 27.08 -23.21 -42.50
N SER A 7 28.22 -23.70 -43.08
CA SER A 7 28.28 -24.33 -44.40
C SER A 7 27.55 -25.67 -44.43
N GLN A 8 27.68 -26.50 -43.39
CA GLN A 8 26.98 -27.79 -43.31
C GLN A 8 25.44 -27.60 -43.10
N TYR A 9 25.03 -26.50 -42.45
CA TYR A 9 23.65 -26.20 -42.25
C TYR A 9 22.91 -25.78 -43.55
N ASN A 10 23.57 -24.97 -44.35
CA ASN A 10 23.06 -24.54 -45.65
C ASN A 10 22.99 -25.69 -46.68
N HIS A 11 23.96 -26.61 -46.67
CA HIS A 11 23.95 -27.76 -47.59
C HIS A 11 22.81 -28.75 -47.31
N LEU A 12 22.46 -28.95 -46.02
CA LEU A 12 21.35 -29.84 -45.60
C LEU A 12 20.00 -29.27 -45.88
N ILE A 13 19.83 -27.95 -45.96
CA ILE A 13 18.59 -27.28 -46.31
C ILE A 13 18.39 -27.26 -47.83
N TYR A 14 19.43 -27.08 -48.62
CA TYR A 14 19.34 -26.96 -50.06
C TYR A 14 19.12 -28.32 -50.80
N GLU A 15 19.71 -29.40 -50.32
CA GLU A 15 19.47 -30.73 -50.92
C GLU A 15 18.07 -31.29 -50.73
N ARG A 16 17.31 -30.81 -49.69
CA ARG A 16 15.92 -31.28 -49.43
C ARG A 16 14.83 -30.44 -50.06
N ALA A 17 15.14 -29.25 -50.54
CA ALA A 17 14.12 -28.36 -51.15
C ALA A 17 13.81 -28.73 -52.60
N PHE A 18 14.64 -29.58 -53.28
CA PHE A 18 14.49 -29.86 -54.70
C PHE A 18 13.85 -31.21 -55.05
N ASN A 19 13.59 -32.11 -54.12
CA ASN A 19 12.92 -33.38 -54.39
C ASN A 19 11.78 -33.69 -53.45
N ASN A 20 10.58 -33.47 -53.89
CA ASN A 20 9.35 -34.15 -53.64
C ASN A 20 8.18 -33.36 -53.04
N LYS A 21 7.20 -33.15 -53.87
CA LYS A 21 5.81 -32.89 -53.48
C LYS A 21 5.22 -34.20 -52.90
N ARG A 22 5.00 -34.28 -51.60
CA ARG A 22 3.96 -34.96 -50.85
C ARG A 22 4.33 -35.15 -49.39
N SER A 23 3.44 -34.78 -48.50
CA SER A 23 3.30 -35.08 -47.07
C SER A 23 4.49 -35.73 -46.36
N VAL A 24 5.16 -34.96 -45.47
CA VAL A 24 6.25 -35.47 -44.59
C VAL A 24 5.87 -35.29 -43.15
N LEU A 25 5.54 -36.42 -42.53
CA LEU A 25 5.63 -36.62 -41.09
C LEU A 25 7.12 -36.54 -40.71
N PHE A 26 7.46 -35.67 -39.75
CA PHE A 26 8.86 -35.50 -39.29
C PHE A 26 9.26 -36.70 -38.43
N LEU A 27 10.04 -37.60 -38.98
CA LEU A 27 10.93 -38.47 -38.21
C LEU A 27 12.35 -37.87 -38.31
N VAL A 28 12.72 -37.10 -37.28
CA VAL A 28 14.10 -36.66 -37.06
C VAL A 28 14.87 -37.87 -36.54
N SER A 29 15.83 -38.37 -37.30
CA SER A 29 16.68 -39.50 -36.87
C SER A 29 17.49 -39.08 -35.63
N GLU A 30 17.58 -39.97 -34.64
CA GLU A 30 18.35 -39.78 -33.38
C GLU A 30 19.81 -39.30 -33.60
N ASN A 31 20.41 -39.60 -34.74
CA ASN A 31 21.74 -39.14 -35.09
C ASN A 31 21.86 -37.63 -35.41
N ALA A 32 20.79 -36.98 -35.84
CA ALA A 32 20.79 -35.52 -36.02
C ALA A 32 20.64 -34.78 -34.69
N TYR A 33 19.84 -35.36 -33.79
CA TYR A 33 19.64 -34.81 -32.44
C TYR A 33 20.92 -34.88 -31.58
N SER A 34 21.67 -36.00 -31.65
CA SER A 34 22.94 -36.20 -30.97
C SER A 34 24.05 -35.26 -31.46
N LYS A 35 24.08 -34.90 -32.76
CA LYS A 35 25.05 -33.91 -33.27
C LYS A 35 24.73 -32.47 -32.87
N ILE A 36 23.45 -32.11 -32.77
CA ILE A 36 23.00 -30.77 -32.34
C ILE A 36 23.26 -30.56 -30.85
N THR A 37 22.99 -31.59 -30.00
CA THR A 37 23.27 -31.52 -28.57
C THR A 37 24.77 -31.46 -28.27
N ASN A 38 25.63 -32.17 -28.99
CA ASN A 38 27.07 -32.10 -28.84
C ASN A 38 27.67 -30.73 -29.29
N CYS A 39 27.10 -30.09 -30.29
CA CYS A 39 27.51 -28.74 -30.70
C CYS A 39 27.07 -27.67 -29.65
N SER A 40 25.91 -27.83 -29.05
CA SER A 40 25.42 -26.99 -27.95
C SER A 40 26.27 -27.15 -26.68
N GLN A 41 26.62 -28.38 -26.31
CA GLN A 41 27.48 -28.63 -25.14
C GLN A 41 28.92 -28.13 -25.32
N ARG A 42 29.50 -28.18 -26.53
CA ARG A 42 30.82 -27.58 -26.82
C ARG A 42 30.78 -26.06 -26.76
N ARG A 43 29.64 -25.42 -27.13
CA ARG A 43 29.48 -23.97 -27.04
C ARG A 43 29.38 -23.50 -25.57
N THR A 44 28.73 -24.28 -24.71
CA THR A 44 28.63 -24.02 -23.25
C THR A 44 30.00 -24.24 -22.59
N GLY A 45 30.81 -25.24 -23.03
CA GLY A 45 32.14 -25.50 -22.51
C GLY A 45 33.15 -24.42 -22.90
N MET A 46 33.08 -23.84 -24.10
CA MET A 46 33.99 -22.76 -24.54
C MET A 46 33.67 -21.41 -23.90
N ILE A 47 32.41 -21.12 -23.61
CA ILE A 47 32.00 -19.89 -22.91
C ILE A 47 32.47 -19.93 -21.44
N ASN A 48 32.59 -21.11 -20.86
CA ASN A 48 33.10 -21.29 -19.49
C ASN A 48 34.62 -21.20 -19.35
N SER A 49 35.38 -21.25 -20.46
CA SER A 49 36.86 -21.16 -20.44
C SER A 49 37.38 -19.74 -20.64
N VAL A 50 36.56 -18.79 -21.08
CA VAL A 50 36.89 -17.37 -21.02
C VAL A 50 36.56 -16.89 -19.62
N GLY A 51 37.60 -16.74 -18.77
CA GLY A 51 37.47 -16.33 -17.36
C GLY A 51 36.90 -14.94 -17.14
N VAL A 52 35.66 -14.71 -17.59
CA VAL A 52 34.83 -13.66 -17.07
C VAL A 52 34.34 -14.17 -15.73
N VAL A 53 34.90 -13.63 -14.65
CA VAL A 53 34.35 -13.79 -13.29
C VAL A 53 32.92 -13.20 -13.32
N ALA A 54 31.96 -13.97 -13.82
CA ALA A 54 30.59 -13.71 -13.66
C ALA A 54 30.32 -13.78 -12.14
N LYS A 55 30.25 -12.62 -11.48
CA LYS A 55 29.72 -12.53 -10.11
C LYS A 55 28.48 -13.41 -10.08
N LYS A 56 28.55 -14.54 -9.34
CA LYS A 56 27.41 -15.44 -9.13
C LYS A 56 26.24 -14.60 -8.67
N HIS A 57 25.36 -14.19 -9.57
CA HIS A 57 24.09 -13.58 -9.18
C HIS A 57 23.36 -14.63 -8.36
N LYS A 58 23.02 -14.28 -7.11
CA LYS A 58 22.13 -15.11 -6.29
C LYS A 58 20.83 -15.24 -7.08
N ASP A 59 20.63 -16.36 -7.75
CA ASP A 59 19.35 -16.69 -8.35
C ASP A 59 18.39 -17.08 -7.24
N PHE A 60 17.38 -16.25 -7.02
CA PHE A 60 16.34 -16.51 -6.01
C PHE A 60 15.31 -17.52 -6.51
N GLY A 61 15.45 -18.03 -7.73
CA GLY A 61 14.58 -19.01 -8.35
C GLY A 61 13.16 -18.48 -8.53
N GLN A 62 12.90 -17.84 -9.66
CA GLN A 62 11.55 -17.39 -10.00
C GLN A 62 10.70 -18.58 -10.46
N LEU A 63 9.47 -18.69 -9.90
CA LEU A 63 8.48 -19.67 -10.30
C LEU A 63 7.64 -19.16 -11.49
N ALA A 64 6.95 -20.07 -12.18
CA ALA A 64 6.12 -19.72 -13.33
C ALA A 64 4.99 -18.73 -12.98
N ASP A 65 4.44 -18.80 -11.77
CA ASP A 65 3.41 -17.90 -11.24
C ASP A 65 3.96 -16.55 -10.73
N GLY A 66 5.28 -16.33 -10.82
CA GLY A 66 5.95 -15.09 -10.44
C GLY A 66 6.49 -15.05 -9.01
N TYR A 67 6.11 -15.98 -8.15
CA TYR A 67 6.68 -16.07 -6.81
C TYR A 67 8.16 -16.48 -6.85
N LEU A 68 8.93 -16.05 -5.85
CA LEU A 68 10.32 -16.48 -5.69
C LEU A 68 10.39 -17.70 -4.77
N LYS A 69 11.31 -18.63 -5.07
CA LYS A 69 11.56 -19.82 -4.22
C LYS A 69 12.13 -19.44 -2.85
N LYS A 70 12.92 -18.36 -2.78
CA LYS A 70 13.53 -17.84 -1.56
C LYS A 70 13.32 -16.34 -1.46
N THR A 71 13.04 -15.83 -0.26
CA THR A 71 12.91 -14.39 -0.01
C THR A 71 14.30 -13.74 -0.04
N PRO A 72 14.53 -12.74 -0.91
CA PRO A 72 15.76 -11.96 -0.94
C PRO A 72 15.74 -10.93 0.20
N ILE A 73 16.26 -11.28 1.37
CA ILE A 73 16.11 -10.52 2.61
C ILE A 73 16.53 -9.06 2.47
N PHE A 74 17.69 -8.78 1.84
CA PHE A 74 18.17 -7.39 1.67
C PHE A 74 17.19 -6.55 0.84
N GLN A 75 16.73 -7.09 -0.31
CA GLN A 75 15.76 -6.41 -1.16
C GLN A 75 14.38 -6.29 -0.49
N PHE A 76 13.99 -7.29 0.28
CA PHE A 76 12.76 -7.27 1.07
C PHE A 76 12.78 -6.16 2.13
N ILE A 77 13.92 -5.98 2.82
CA ILE A 77 14.10 -4.87 3.78
C ILE A 77 13.93 -3.52 3.06
N ILE A 78 14.57 -3.32 1.89
CA ILE A 78 14.44 -2.07 1.12
C ILE A 78 12.98 -1.79 0.75
N VAL A 79 12.23 -2.80 0.29
CA VAL A 79 10.80 -2.64 -0.02
C VAL A 79 10.01 -2.34 1.25
N SER A 80 10.31 -3.01 2.36
CA SER A 80 9.65 -2.78 3.64
C SER A 80 9.89 -1.37 4.18
N LEU A 81 11.05 -0.75 3.90
CA LEU A 81 11.33 0.64 4.27
C LEU A 81 10.52 1.67 3.47
N MET A 82 9.76 1.26 2.44
CA MET A 82 8.80 2.16 1.79
C MET A 82 7.55 2.40 2.66
N PHE A 83 7.19 1.43 3.52
CA PHE A 83 5.96 1.46 4.30
C PHE A 83 5.88 2.59 5.35
N PRO A 84 6.93 2.93 6.10
CA PRO A 84 6.88 4.10 6.97
C PRO A 84 6.74 5.43 6.22
N LEU A 85 7.16 5.51 4.94
CA LEU A 85 7.09 6.76 4.19
C LEU A 85 5.66 7.23 3.98
N TRP A 86 4.73 6.32 3.64
CA TRP A 86 3.33 6.72 3.51
C TRP A 86 2.62 6.85 4.86
N GLY A 87 3.02 6.10 5.89
CA GLY A 87 2.55 6.33 7.25
C GLY A 87 2.87 7.76 7.73
N THR A 88 4.09 8.22 7.49
CA THR A 88 4.52 9.59 7.80
C THR A 88 3.71 10.62 7.02
N ALA A 89 3.50 10.39 5.72
CA ALA A 89 2.72 11.31 4.89
C ALA A 89 1.26 11.43 5.34
N ALA A 90 0.62 10.29 5.63
CA ALA A 90 -0.78 10.26 6.08
C ALA A 90 -0.97 11.03 7.39
N SER A 91 -0.12 10.79 8.40
CA SER A 91 -0.21 11.47 9.69
C SER A 91 0.13 12.96 9.61
N LEU A 92 1.07 13.36 8.75
CA LEU A 92 1.34 14.78 8.50
C LEU A 92 0.17 15.45 7.78
N ASN A 93 -0.49 14.76 6.85
CA ASN A 93 -1.69 15.30 6.18
C ASN A 93 -2.80 15.63 7.19
N ASP A 94 -3.03 14.78 8.19
CA ASP A 94 -4.02 15.04 9.24
C ASP A 94 -3.65 16.28 10.08
N ILE A 95 -2.36 16.49 10.36
CA ILE A 95 -1.86 17.69 11.05
C ILE A 95 -2.06 18.94 10.20
N LEU A 96 -1.79 18.86 8.88
CA LEU A 96 -1.96 19.97 7.94
C LEU A 96 -3.41 20.42 7.83
N ILE A 97 -4.37 19.49 7.91
CA ILE A 97 -5.81 19.82 7.88
C ILE A 97 -6.12 20.84 9.00
N THR A 98 -5.69 20.55 10.22
CA THR A 98 -5.91 21.43 11.38
C THR A 98 -5.23 22.79 11.18
N GLN A 99 -3.98 22.78 10.70
CA GLN A 99 -3.23 24.02 10.46
C GLN A 99 -3.88 24.88 9.37
N PHE A 100 -4.25 24.30 8.24
CA PHE A 100 -4.89 25.02 7.14
C PHE A 100 -6.25 25.57 7.53
N LYS A 101 -7.05 24.81 8.29
CA LYS A 101 -8.33 25.28 8.83
C LYS A 101 -8.16 26.59 9.59
N THR A 102 -7.16 26.65 10.44
CA THR A 102 -6.89 27.84 11.30
C THR A 102 -6.27 28.99 10.52
N VAL A 103 -5.23 28.73 9.69
CA VAL A 103 -4.50 29.80 8.98
C VAL A 103 -5.37 30.44 7.88
N PHE A 104 -6.07 29.61 7.08
CA PHE A 104 -6.91 30.11 5.99
C PHE A 104 -8.36 30.39 6.41
N ALA A 105 -8.70 30.22 7.69
CA ALA A 105 -10.07 30.37 8.23
C ALA A 105 -11.10 29.57 7.40
N LEU A 106 -10.77 28.31 7.13
CA LEU A 106 -11.61 27.43 6.30
C LEU A 106 -12.83 26.93 7.08
N ASN A 107 -13.95 26.81 6.39
CA ASN A 107 -15.10 26.05 6.88
C ASN A 107 -14.83 24.53 6.76
N ASP A 108 -15.69 23.72 7.37
CA ASP A 108 -15.50 22.25 7.40
C ASP A 108 -15.57 21.64 5.99
N ALA A 109 -16.43 22.16 5.10
CA ALA A 109 -16.53 21.73 3.71
C ALA A 109 -15.23 21.98 2.93
N ALA A 110 -14.65 23.19 3.05
CA ALA A 110 -13.37 23.50 2.42
C ALA A 110 -12.24 22.64 2.97
N THR A 111 -12.24 22.36 4.28
CA THR A 111 -11.26 21.50 4.92
C THR A 111 -11.33 20.04 4.40
N ALA A 112 -12.52 19.57 4.04
CA ALA A 112 -12.71 18.23 3.47
C ALA A 112 -12.01 18.05 2.11
N PHE A 113 -11.72 19.12 1.36
CA PHE A 113 -10.97 19.02 0.11
C PHE A 113 -9.54 18.51 0.28
N VAL A 114 -8.93 18.68 1.46
CA VAL A 114 -7.61 18.08 1.79
C VAL A 114 -7.69 16.56 1.75
N GLN A 115 -8.70 15.99 2.40
CA GLN A 115 -8.94 14.54 2.38
C GLN A 115 -9.31 14.06 0.96
N SER A 116 -10.13 14.82 0.25
CA SER A 116 -10.51 14.50 -1.12
C SER A 116 -9.30 14.52 -2.07
N ALA A 117 -8.37 15.46 -1.91
CA ALA A 117 -7.13 15.51 -2.69
C ALA A 117 -6.26 14.28 -2.39
N PHE A 118 -6.12 13.91 -1.12
CA PHE A 118 -5.32 12.76 -0.70
C PHE A 118 -5.92 11.44 -1.18
N TYR A 119 -7.16 11.13 -0.80
CA TYR A 119 -7.81 9.86 -1.19
C TYR A 119 -8.15 9.79 -2.67
N GLY A 120 -8.46 10.94 -3.30
CA GLY A 120 -8.67 11.03 -4.74
C GLY A 120 -7.41 10.69 -5.54
N GLY A 121 -6.24 11.16 -5.10
CA GLY A 121 -4.95 10.79 -5.68
C GLY A 121 -4.72 9.28 -5.64
N TYR A 122 -4.98 8.65 -4.50
CA TYR A 122 -4.90 7.20 -4.37
C TYR A 122 -5.84 6.47 -5.32
N PHE A 123 -7.11 6.84 -5.32
CA PHE A 123 -8.13 6.19 -6.14
C PHE A 123 -7.84 6.28 -7.63
N LEU A 124 -7.48 7.47 -8.12
CA LEU A 124 -7.27 7.71 -9.55
C LEU A 124 -5.99 7.04 -10.08
N VAL A 125 -4.94 6.93 -9.24
CA VAL A 125 -3.59 6.62 -9.71
C VAL A 125 -3.20 5.15 -9.48
N ALA A 126 -3.89 4.40 -8.65
CA ALA A 126 -3.58 2.98 -8.40
C ALA A 126 -3.61 2.14 -9.70
N ILE A 127 -4.59 2.37 -10.59
CA ILE A 127 -4.64 1.67 -11.88
C ILE A 127 -3.50 2.08 -12.81
N PRO A 128 -3.20 3.37 -13.07
CA PRO A 128 -1.98 3.79 -13.75
C PRO A 128 -0.70 3.14 -13.20
N ALA A 129 -0.56 3.04 -11.86
CA ALA A 129 0.58 2.37 -11.24
C ALA A 129 0.69 0.89 -11.68
N SER A 130 -0.42 0.16 -11.74
CA SER A 130 -0.43 -1.22 -12.23
C SER A 130 0.02 -1.36 -13.68
N PHE A 131 -0.28 -0.36 -14.54
CA PHE A 131 0.22 -0.35 -15.92
C PHE A 131 1.74 -0.20 -15.96
N VAL A 132 2.34 0.64 -15.11
CA VAL A 132 3.78 0.80 -15.03
C VAL A 132 4.42 -0.50 -14.52
N ILE A 133 3.86 -1.15 -13.50
CA ILE A 133 4.34 -2.46 -13.04
C ILE A 133 4.34 -3.46 -14.19
N ARG A 134 3.24 -3.58 -14.95
CA ARG A 134 3.14 -4.54 -16.05
C ARG A 134 4.11 -4.24 -17.18
N LYS A 135 4.23 -2.98 -17.61
CA LYS A 135 5.08 -2.57 -18.74
C LYS A 135 6.58 -2.57 -18.41
N ALA A 136 6.92 -2.16 -17.19
CA ALA A 136 8.29 -2.05 -16.72
C ALA A 136 8.60 -3.08 -15.61
N SER A 137 8.57 -2.65 -14.35
CA SER A 137 8.85 -3.53 -13.19
C SER A 137 8.33 -2.91 -11.89
N TYR A 138 8.26 -3.71 -10.82
CA TYR A 138 8.01 -3.21 -9.47
C TYR A 138 9.03 -2.14 -9.07
N LYS A 139 10.32 -2.37 -9.33
CA LYS A 139 11.39 -1.39 -9.05
C LYS A 139 11.12 -0.04 -9.72
N VAL A 140 10.83 -0.03 -11.01
CA VAL A 140 10.57 1.21 -11.76
C VAL A 140 9.34 1.91 -11.19
N THR A 141 8.29 1.18 -10.85
CA THR A 141 7.06 1.75 -10.29
C THR A 141 7.30 2.38 -8.91
N ILE A 142 8.06 1.73 -8.03
CA ILE A 142 8.45 2.29 -6.74
C ILE A 142 9.30 3.55 -6.93
N MET A 143 10.26 3.54 -7.87
CA MET A 143 11.08 4.72 -8.19
C MET A 143 10.22 5.87 -8.73
N THR A 144 9.26 5.59 -9.62
CA THR A 144 8.30 6.60 -10.11
C THR A 144 7.51 7.19 -8.95
N GLY A 145 7.04 6.35 -8.02
CA GLY A 145 6.36 6.79 -6.81
C GLY A 145 7.22 7.69 -5.93
N LEU A 146 8.49 7.31 -5.68
CA LEU A 146 9.44 8.15 -4.92
C LEU A 146 9.67 9.50 -5.60
N VAL A 147 9.87 9.53 -6.93
CA VAL A 147 10.05 10.78 -7.68
C VAL A 147 8.80 11.65 -7.58
N ALA A 148 7.61 11.09 -7.78
CA ALA A 148 6.35 11.83 -7.66
C ALA A 148 6.15 12.37 -6.23
N TYR A 149 6.51 11.60 -5.21
CA TYR A 149 6.44 12.05 -3.81
C TYR A 149 7.46 13.17 -3.55
N ILE A 150 8.70 13.07 -4.04
CA ILE A 150 9.73 14.14 -3.95
C ILE A 150 9.21 15.42 -4.61
N LEU A 151 8.63 15.34 -5.81
CA LEU A 151 8.07 16.48 -6.50
C LEU A 151 6.89 17.09 -5.74
N GLY A 152 5.95 16.26 -5.23
CA GLY A 152 4.83 16.70 -4.43
C GLY A 152 5.26 17.39 -3.13
N ALA A 153 6.21 16.79 -2.38
CA ALA A 153 6.78 17.40 -1.19
C ALA A 153 7.56 18.69 -1.52
N GLY A 154 8.22 18.74 -2.68
CA GLY A 154 8.90 19.92 -3.18
C GLY A 154 7.94 21.08 -3.50
N LEU A 155 6.71 20.79 -3.95
CA LEU A 155 5.69 21.81 -4.22
C LEU A 155 5.22 22.58 -2.97
N PHE A 156 5.43 22.05 -1.78
CA PHE A 156 5.14 22.78 -0.55
C PHE A 156 5.99 24.07 -0.40
N PHE A 157 7.21 24.10 -0.97
CA PHE A 157 8.07 25.28 -0.91
C PHE A 157 7.50 26.47 -1.67
N PRO A 158 7.13 26.36 -2.96
CA PRO A 158 6.42 27.46 -3.63
C PRO A 158 5.02 27.69 -3.06
N ALA A 159 4.29 26.66 -2.61
CA ALA A 159 2.97 26.82 -2.01
C ALA A 159 2.99 27.69 -0.75
N SER A 160 4.01 27.54 0.10
CA SER A 160 4.16 28.36 1.31
C SER A 160 4.52 29.82 1.01
N ARG A 161 5.20 30.11 -0.12
CA ARG A 161 5.52 31.48 -0.54
C ARG A 161 4.32 32.19 -1.14
N VAL A 162 3.51 31.48 -1.93
CA VAL A 162 2.28 32.01 -2.54
C VAL A 162 1.16 32.11 -1.50
N ALA A 163 1.26 31.33 -0.42
CA ALA A 163 0.34 31.28 0.71
C ALA A 163 -1.13 31.06 0.28
N THR A 164 -1.38 30.24 -0.74
CA THR A 164 -2.74 29.94 -1.23
C THR A 164 -3.12 28.50 -0.94
N TYR A 165 -4.32 28.31 -0.44
CA TYR A 165 -4.85 26.98 -0.09
C TYR A 165 -4.84 26.01 -1.29
N SER A 166 -5.21 26.48 -2.48
CA SER A 166 -5.24 25.66 -3.70
C SER A 166 -3.87 25.08 -4.07
N MET A 167 -2.78 25.82 -3.87
CA MET A 167 -1.42 25.34 -4.12
C MET A 167 -1.04 24.18 -3.17
N PHE A 168 -1.47 24.25 -1.92
CA PHE A 168 -1.27 23.15 -0.98
C PHE A 168 -2.08 21.92 -1.36
N LEU A 169 -3.33 22.07 -1.85
CA LEU A 169 -4.12 20.95 -2.35
C LEU A 169 -3.43 20.25 -3.53
N VAL A 170 -2.85 21.01 -4.47
CA VAL A 170 -2.08 20.45 -5.59
C VAL A 170 -0.84 19.69 -5.07
N ALA A 171 -0.13 20.23 -4.09
CA ALA A 171 1.02 19.57 -3.50
C ALA A 171 0.61 18.26 -2.80
N ILE A 172 -0.47 18.25 -2.03
CA ILE A 172 -1.02 17.06 -1.36
C ILE A 172 -1.45 16.00 -2.39
N PHE A 173 -2.15 16.42 -3.45
CA PHE A 173 -2.55 15.54 -4.54
C PHE A 173 -1.33 14.91 -5.23
N ALA A 174 -0.27 15.69 -5.48
CA ALA A 174 0.98 15.19 -6.07
C ALA A 174 1.70 14.19 -5.14
N ILE A 175 1.71 14.43 -3.82
CA ILE A 175 2.18 13.44 -2.84
C ILE A 175 1.35 12.16 -2.93
N ALA A 176 0.02 12.26 -2.94
CA ALA A 176 -0.88 11.12 -3.01
C ALA A 176 -0.68 10.28 -4.28
N ILE A 177 -0.36 10.91 -5.42
CA ILE A 177 0.08 10.22 -6.64
C ILE A 177 1.30 9.34 -6.33
N GLY A 178 2.34 9.92 -5.72
CA GLY A 178 3.56 9.21 -5.36
C GLY A 178 3.29 8.03 -4.43
N LEU A 179 2.48 8.25 -3.40
CA LEU A 179 2.12 7.23 -2.42
C LEU A 179 1.32 6.08 -3.05
N SER A 180 0.39 6.37 -3.96
CA SER A 180 -0.39 5.36 -4.68
C SER A 180 0.51 4.44 -5.51
N PHE A 181 1.52 5.00 -6.21
CA PHE A 181 2.55 4.22 -6.91
C PHE A 181 3.36 3.34 -5.95
N LEU A 182 3.80 3.92 -4.83
CA LEU A 182 4.60 3.21 -3.82
C LEU A 182 3.82 2.05 -3.23
N GLU A 183 2.61 2.29 -2.75
CA GLU A 183 1.80 1.29 -2.06
C GLU A 183 1.37 0.18 -3.01
N THR A 184 0.82 0.52 -4.20
CA THR A 184 0.40 -0.47 -5.20
C THR A 184 1.55 -1.42 -5.58
N ALA A 185 2.76 -0.87 -5.75
CA ALA A 185 3.91 -1.69 -6.12
C ALA A 185 4.50 -2.45 -4.93
N SER A 186 4.66 -1.82 -3.77
CA SER A 186 5.33 -2.42 -2.61
C SER A 186 4.49 -3.52 -1.96
N ASP A 187 3.16 -3.35 -1.85
CA ASP A 187 2.27 -4.38 -1.31
C ASP A 187 2.30 -5.63 -2.18
N THR A 188 2.03 -5.48 -3.49
CA THR A 188 2.05 -6.61 -4.42
C THR A 188 3.43 -7.26 -4.47
N TYR A 189 4.50 -6.46 -4.48
CA TYR A 189 5.86 -6.98 -4.54
C TYR A 189 6.26 -7.71 -3.27
N SER A 190 5.90 -7.21 -2.08
CA SER A 190 6.10 -7.91 -0.79
C SER A 190 5.43 -9.27 -0.77
N VAL A 191 4.21 -9.37 -1.32
CA VAL A 191 3.50 -10.65 -1.47
C VAL A 191 4.26 -11.62 -2.38
N MET A 192 4.81 -11.14 -3.51
CA MET A 192 5.44 -11.97 -4.54
C MET A 192 6.91 -12.33 -4.27
N MET A 193 7.62 -11.58 -3.40
CA MET A 193 9.07 -11.68 -3.14
C MET A 193 9.50 -12.90 -2.32
N GLY A 194 8.89 -14.05 -2.48
CA GLY A 194 9.30 -15.27 -1.78
C GLY A 194 8.26 -16.39 -1.88
N PRO A 195 8.40 -17.49 -1.12
CA PRO A 195 7.47 -18.60 -1.18
C PRO A 195 6.03 -18.19 -0.90
N LYS A 196 5.09 -18.69 -1.70
CA LYS A 196 3.66 -18.36 -1.60
C LYS A 196 3.09 -18.62 -0.20
N LYS A 197 3.52 -19.70 0.46
CA LYS A 197 3.10 -20.07 1.82
C LYS A 197 3.23 -18.92 2.83
N TYR A 198 4.26 -18.06 2.66
CA TYR A 198 4.57 -16.96 3.60
C TYR A 198 4.19 -15.58 3.03
N ALA A 199 3.38 -15.52 1.98
CA ALA A 199 3.01 -14.25 1.32
C ALA A 199 2.34 -13.27 2.27
N ASN A 200 1.31 -13.73 3.01
CA ASN A 200 0.62 -12.93 4.01
C ASN A 200 1.56 -12.47 5.14
N LEU A 201 2.40 -13.38 5.66
CA LEU A 201 3.36 -13.07 6.73
C LEU A 201 4.34 -11.97 6.27
N ARG A 202 4.89 -12.07 5.05
CA ARG A 202 5.79 -11.06 4.49
C ARG A 202 5.15 -9.68 4.41
N LEU A 203 3.93 -9.61 3.88
CA LEU A 203 3.23 -8.33 3.79
C LEU A 203 2.95 -7.74 5.18
N ASN A 204 2.53 -8.56 6.15
CA ASN A 204 2.33 -8.11 7.53
C ASN A 204 3.62 -7.61 8.18
N ILE A 205 4.76 -8.29 7.97
CA ILE A 205 6.08 -7.83 8.45
C ILE A 205 6.42 -6.45 7.85
N SER A 206 6.23 -6.25 6.54
CA SER A 206 6.45 -4.94 5.92
C SER A 206 5.53 -3.87 6.50
N GLN A 207 4.26 -4.20 6.69
CA GLN A 207 3.23 -3.29 7.20
C GLN A 207 3.38 -2.93 8.69
N ILE A 208 4.18 -3.68 9.48
CA ILE A 208 4.53 -3.29 10.87
C ILE A 208 5.24 -1.93 10.89
N LEU A 209 5.99 -1.60 9.84
CA LEU A 209 6.73 -0.34 9.76
C LEU A 209 5.85 0.89 9.46
N ASN A 210 4.64 0.70 8.95
CA ASN A 210 3.73 1.81 8.64
C ASN A 210 3.36 2.64 9.87
N PRO A 211 2.84 2.09 10.99
CA PRO A 211 2.56 2.88 12.19
C PRO A 211 3.80 3.52 12.82
N VAL A 212 5.00 2.94 12.63
CA VAL A 212 6.25 3.60 13.04
C VAL A 212 6.43 4.91 12.27
N GLY A 213 6.17 4.89 10.96
CA GLY A 213 6.14 6.10 10.13
C GLY A 213 5.07 7.10 10.57
N SER A 214 3.86 6.62 10.89
CA SER A 214 2.77 7.49 11.36
C SER A 214 3.11 8.18 12.67
N ILE A 215 3.68 7.47 13.64
CA ILE A 215 4.15 8.05 14.90
C ILE A 215 5.26 9.06 14.64
N ALA A 216 6.23 8.75 13.77
CA ALA A 216 7.28 9.68 13.38
C ALA A 216 6.71 10.97 12.76
N GLY A 217 5.72 10.86 11.88
CA GLY A 217 5.04 12.02 11.28
C GLY A 217 4.32 12.88 12.31
N ILE A 218 3.61 12.28 13.27
CA ILE A 218 2.97 13.01 14.37
C ILE A 218 4.02 13.75 15.21
N LEU A 219 5.12 13.08 15.55
CA LEU A 219 6.20 13.72 16.33
C LEU A 219 6.87 14.85 15.56
N LEU A 220 7.14 14.67 14.27
CA LEU A 220 7.65 15.72 13.39
C LEU A 220 6.71 16.93 13.37
N GLY A 221 5.40 16.70 13.20
CA GLY A 221 4.41 17.75 13.23
C GLY A 221 4.34 18.44 14.59
N LYS A 222 4.26 17.66 15.67
CA LYS A 222 4.18 18.20 17.03
C LYS A 222 5.39 19.06 17.40
N TYR A 223 6.60 18.60 17.13
CA TYR A 223 7.81 19.32 17.57
C TYR A 223 8.28 20.38 16.58
N LEU A 224 8.12 20.19 15.29
CA LEU A 224 8.64 21.11 14.27
C LEU A 224 7.61 22.13 13.80
N ILE A 225 6.31 21.83 13.89
CA ILE A 225 5.26 22.78 13.49
C ILE A 225 4.68 23.48 14.71
N PHE A 226 4.24 22.73 15.72
CA PHE A 226 3.53 23.30 16.87
C PHE A 226 4.40 23.57 18.09
N GLY A 227 5.60 22.97 18.19
CA GLY A 227 6.46 23.07 19.38
C GLY A 227 6.91 24.48 19.73
N SER A 228 6.94 25.42 18.78
CA SER A 228 7.32 26.82 18.97
C SER A 228 6.13 27.78 19.08
N VAL A 229 4.89 27.32 18.93
CA VAL A 229 3.73 28.18 18.62
C VAL A 229 2.70 28.26 19.76
N GLY A 230 2.68 27.30 20.68
CA GLY A 230 1.61 27.22 21.68
C GLY A 230 0.24 26.93 21.06
N ASN A 231 -0.82 27.63 21.48
CA ASN A 231 -2.16 27.50 20.93
C ASN A 231 -2.31 28.37 19.67
N LEU A 232 -2.16 27.74 18.48
CA LEU A 232 -2.27 28.43 17.18
C LEU A 232 -3.62 29.14 17.01
N SER A 233 -4.71 28.48 17.36
CA SER A 233 -6.07 29.01 17.17
C SER A 233 -6.31 30.25 18.04
N GLU A 234 -5.88 30.23 19.28
CA GLU A 234 -6.03 31.36 20.21
C GLU A 234 -5.20 32.57 19.75
N LYS A 235 -3.96 32.32 19.32
CA LYS A 235 -3.06 33.39 18.84
C LYS A 235 -3.57 33.98 17.52
N MET A 236 -4.07 33.14 16.59
CA MET A 236 -4.68 33.64 15.34
C MET A 236 -5.98 34.42 15.58
N ALA A 237 -6.74 34.10 16.63
CA ALA A 237 -7.96 34.84 17.01
C ALA A 237 -7.65 36.21 17.64
N SER A 238 -6.52 36.35 18.33
CA SER A 238 -6.10 37.63 18.95
C SER A 238 -5.47 38.62 17.96
N LEU A 239 -5.09 38.19 16.75
CA LEU A 239 -4.44 39.00 15.73
C LEU A 239 -5.45 39.49 14.67
N HIS A 240 -5.25 40.73 14.14
CA HIS A 240 -6.11 41.32 13.15
C HIS A 240 -5.33 41.90 11.97
N GLY A 241 -5.97 42.00 10.80
CA GLY A 241 -5.42 42.68 9.60
C GLY A 241 -4.07 42.10 9.15
N ALA A 242 -3.10 42.97 8.92
CA ALA A 242 -1.78 42.61 8.40
C ALA A 242 -0.98 41.69 9.33
N GLU A 243 -1.11 41.88 10.65
CA GLU A 243 -0.40 41.04 11.62
C GLU A 243 -0.87 39.59 11.59
N ARG A 244 -2.17 39.38 11.45
CA ARG A 244 -2.74 38.02 11.29
C ARG A 244 -2.24 37.34 10.01
N LEU A 245 -2.18 38.07 8.89
CA LEU A 245 -1.65 37.55 7.64
C LEU A 245 -0.18 37.17 7.76
N ALA A 246 0.66 38.07 8.29
CA ALA A 246 2.10 37.83 8.46
C ALA A 246 2.36 36.64 9.40
N TYR A 247 1.57 36.51 10.47
CA TYR A 247 1.68 35.37 11.39
C TYR A 247 1.24 34.08 10.72
N GLY A 248 0.14 34.10 9.95
CA GLY A 248 -0.32 32.94 9.17
C GLY A 248 0.75 32.47 8.15
N GLU A 249 1.37 33.41 7.41
CA GLU A 249 2.47 33.09 6.49
C GLU A 249 3.67 32.46 7.23
N SER A 250 4.04 32.99 8.39
CA SER A 250 5.11 32.41 9.21
C SER A 250 4.79 30.99 9.65
N MET A 251 3.53 30.69 9.96
CA MET A 251 3.06 29.34 10.31
C MET A 251 3.13 28.39 9.11
N LEU A 252 2.80 28.84 7.91
CA LEU A 252 2.96 28.05 6.69
C LEU A 252 4.44 27.75 6.40
N GLN A 253 5.35 28.67 6.73
CA GLN A 253 6.80 28.40 6.64
C GLN A 253 7.27 27.29 7.60
N LEU A 254 6.72 27.23 8.82
CA LEU A 254 7.03 26.13 9.75
C LEU A 254 6.60 24.77 9.23
N THR A 255 5.53 24.72 8.43
CA THR A 255 5.07 23.50 7.76
C THR A 255 6.15 22.86 6.89
N LEU A 256 7.09 23.65 6.35
CA LEU A 256 8.18 23.15 5.52
C LEU A 256 9.24 22.35 6.30
N GLN A 257 9.34 22.53 7.60
CA GLN A 257 10.40 21.86 8.37
C GLN A 257 10.34 20.34 8.30
N PRO A 258 9.19 19.67 8.57
CA PRO A 258 9.09 18.22 8.38
C PRO A 258 9.42 17.78 6.96
N TYR A 259 8.96 18.54 5.94
CA TYR A 259 9.16 18.18 4.53
C TYR A 259 10.62 18.25 4.09
N LYS A 260 11.46 19.09 4.68
CA LYS A 260 12.91 19.09 4.42
C LYS A 260 13.53 17.74 4.79
N TYR A 261 13.19 17.21 5.96
CA TYR A 261 13.70 15.90 6.42
C TYR A 261 13.14 14.75 5.58
N ILE A 262 11.84 14.80 5.26
CA ILE A 262 11.21 13.80 4.40
C ILE A 262 11.87 13.77 3.02
N LEU A 263 12.11 14.93 2.39
CA LEU A 263 12.79 15.03 1.10
C LEU A 263 14.17 14.38 1.14
N ALA A 264 14.96 14.64 2.18
CA ALA A 264 16.27 14.02 2.35
C ALA A 264 16.16 12.48 2.41
N VAL A 265 15.22 11.95 3.19
CA VAL A 265 14.98 10.51 3.31
C VAL A 265 14.51 9.93 1.96
N LEU A 266 13.59 10.58 1.26
CA LEU A 266 13.08 10.12 -0.04
C LEU A 266 14.19 10.06 -1.09
N VAL A 267 15.07 11.07 -1.15
CA VAL A 267 16.22 11.09 -2.08
C VAL A 267 17.19 9.96 -1.75
N VAL A 268 17.51 9.74 -0.48
CA VAL A 268 18.36 8.63 -0.05
C VAL A 268 17.76 7.29 -0.44
N MET A 269 16.45 7.09 -0.21
CA MET A 269 15.76 5.85 -0.56
C MET A 269 15.71 5.64 -2.08
N LEU A 270 15.52 6.71 -2.86
CA LEU A 270 15.56 6.67 -4.32
C LEU A 270 16.95 6.22 -4.82
N LEU A 271 18.02 6.77 -4.26
CA LEU A 271 19.40 6.41 -4.60
C LEU A 271 19.73 4.96 -4.24
N ILE A 272 19.34 4.52 -3.03
CA ILE A 272 19.52 3.13 -2.59
C ILE A 272 18.81 2.18 -3.56
N LEU A 273 17.55 2.48 -3.89
CA LEU A 273 16.78 1.64 -4.81
C LEU A 273 17.34 1.67 -6.23
N ALA A 274 17.84 2.82 -6.70
CA ALA A 274 18.43 2.97 -8.04
C ALA A 274 19.62 2.03 -8.24
N VAL A 275 20.54 1.96 -7.27
CA VAL A 275 21.74 1.12 -7.34
C VAL A 275 21.47 -0.35 -7.00
N THR A 276 20.38 -0.65 -6.29
CA THR A 276 20.06 -2.02 -5.87
C THR A 276 19.45 -2.82 -7.02
N LYS A 277 20.02 -4.00 -7.29
CA LYS A 277 19.43 -4.97 -8.23
C LYS A 277 18.26 -5.69 -7.56
N MET A 278 17.06 -5.46 -8.08
CA MET A 278 15.83 -6.08 -7.58
C MET A 278 15.46 -7.30 -8.44
N PRO A 279 15.09 -8.45 -7.83
CA PRO A 279 14.66 -9.62 -8.58
C PRO A 279 13.34 -9.38 -9.29
N SER A 280 13.12 -10.04 -10.42
CA SER A 280 11.81 -10.08 -11.04
C SER A 280 10.90 -11.01 -10.23
N ALA A 281 9.69 -10.55 -9.93
CA ALA A 281 8.65 -11.34 -9.27
C ALA A 281 7.33 -11.21 -10.04
N LYS A 282 7.43 -11.36 -11.37
CA LYS A 282 6.30 -11.36 -12.30
C LYS A 282 6.11 -12.76 -12.86
N PRO A 283 4.88 -13.15 -13.25
CA PRO A 283 4.64 -14.42 -13.93
C PRO A 283 5.51 -14.56 -15.18
N ILE A 284 6.10 -15.75 -15.36
CA ILE A 284 6.88 -16.10 -16.54
C ILE A 284 5.89 -16.57 -17.60
N VAL A 285 5.71 -15.77 -18.65
CA VAL A 285 4.87 -16.14 -19.78
C VAL A 285 5.77 -16.75 -20.87
N THR A 286 5.66 -18.07 -21.07
CA THR A 286 6.41 -18.80 -22.11
C THR A 286 5.49 -19.11 -23.31
N GLY A 287 6.01 -18.93 -24.52
CA GLY A 287 5.36 -19.32 -25.77
C GLY A 287 4.38 -18.28 -26.33
N THR A 288 3.56 -18.73 -27.30
CA THR A 288 2.57 -17.92 -28.04
C THR A 288 1.44 -17.30 -27.18
N GLN A 289 1.38 -17.62 -25.90
CA GLN A 289 0.47 -16.99 -24.93
C GLN A 289 0.93 -15.61 -24.42
N MET A 290 1.91 -15.01 -25.05
CA MET A 290 2.30 -13.61 -24.84
C MET A 290 1.25 -12.59 -25.31
N ALA A 291 0.00 -12.96 -25.42
CA ALA A 291 -1.06 -11.99 -25.63
C ALA A 291 -1.04 -11.02 -24.44
N LYS A 292 -0.60 -9.80 -24.70
CA LYS A 292 -0.63 -8.70 -23.74
C LYS A 292 -2.04 -8.62 -23.18
N VAL A 293 -2.24 -9.10 -21.96
CA VAL A 293 -3.55 -9.06 -21.30
C VAL A 293 -3.99 -7.60 -21.27
N SER A 294 -5.10 -7.29 -21.95
CA SER A 294 -5.63 -5.94 -21.95
C SER A 294 -6.23 -5.60 -20.58
N PHE A 295 -6.26 -4.31 -20.23
CA PHE A 295 -6.92 -3.86 -19.03
C PHE A 295 -8.39 -4.32 -18.95
N ARG A 296 -9.10 -4.24 -20.08
CA ARG A 296 -10.50 -4.67 -20.18
C ARG A 296 -10.66 -6.17 -19.87
N GLN A 297 -9.73 -7.00 -20.32
CA GLN A 297 -9.72 -8.44 -20.00
C GLN A 297 -9.44 -8.67 -18.51
N SER A 298 -8.52 -7.88 -17.91
CA SER A 298 -8.25 -7.95 -16.47
C SER A 298 -9.50 -7.63 -15.65
N ILE A 299 -10.18 -6.55 -15.98
CA ILE A 299 -11.44 -6.17 -15.30
C ILE A 299 -12.54 -7.22 -15.52
N ALA A 300 -12.69 -7.76 -16.74
CA ALA A 300 -13.67 -8.79 -17.02
C ALA A 300 -13.44 -10.06 -16.18
N TYR A 301 -12.18 -10.51 -16.09
CA TYR A 301 -11.79 -11.66 -15.27
C TYR A 301 -12.05 -11.41 -13.77
N LEU A 302 -11.58 -10.28 -13.24
CA LEU A 302 -11.70 -9.95 -11.82
C LEU A 302 -13.18 -9.76 -11.42
N ARG A 303 -14.00 -9.21 -12.31
CA ARG A 303 -15.44 -9.00 -12.08
C ARG A 303 -16.21 -10.32 -12.00
N GLN A 304 -15.73 -11.40 -12.64
CA GLN A 304 -16.32 -12.74 -12.53
C GLN A 304 -15.90 -13.47 -11.26
N ASN A 305 -14.80 -13.05 -10.61
CA ASN A 305 -14.30 -13.68 -9.41
C ASN A 305 -15.05 -13.15 -8.16
N ASN A 306 -16.01 -13.91 -7.67
CA ASN A 306 -16.82 -13.51 -6.51
C ASN A 306 -16.00 -13.39 -5.22
N ARG A 307 -14.96 -14.21 -5.02
CA ARG A 307 -14.10 -14.11 -3.85
C ARG A 307 -13.26 -12.83 -3.88
N PHE A 308 -12.74 -12.48 -5.03
CA PHE A 308 -12.03 -11.21 -5.22
C PHE A 308 -12.94 -10.00 -4.92
N LYS A 309 -14.18 -10.00 -5.44
CA LYS A 309 -15.14 -8.92 -5.17
C LYS A 309 -15.45 -8.76 -3.68
N LYS A 310 -15.67 -9.88 -2.97
CA LYS A 310 -15.90 -9.87 -1.52
C LYS A 310 -14.70 -9.30 -0.76
N GLY A 311 -13.47 -9.68 -1.14
CA GLY A 311 -12.25 -9.15 -0.54
C GLY A 311 -12.07 -7.65 -0.79
N VAL A 312 -12.36 -7.15 -2.00
CA VAL A 312 -12.32 -5.70 -2.30
C VAL A 312 -13.35 -4.94 -1.46
N LEU A 313 -14.57 -5.47 -1.32
CA LEU A 313 -15.59 -4.88 -0.47
C LEU A 313 -15.18 -4.89 1.02
N ALA A 314 -14.62 -6.00 1.50
CA ALA A 314 -14.10 -6.09 2.86
C ALA A 314 -12.98 -5.08 3.11
N GLN A 315 -12.08 -4.88 2.14
CA GLN A 315 -11.01 -3.90 2.20
C GLN A 315 -11.56 -2.46 2.29
N PHE A 316 -12.54 -2.13 1.45
CA PHE A 316 -13.22 -0.83 1.46
C PHE A 316 -13.89 -0.56 2.81
N ILE A 317 -14.67 -1.52 3.32
CA ILE A 317 -15.37 -1.40 4.60
C ILE A 317 -14.36 -1.28 5.75
N TYR A 318 -13.30 -2.08 5.72
CA TYR A 318 -12.28 -2.06 6.75
C TYR A 318 -11.55 -0.71 6.83
N VAL A 319 -11.09 -0.17 5.70
CA VAL A 319 -10.38 1.12 5.69
C VAL A 319 -11.31 2.24 6.14
N GLY A 320 -12.54 2.21 5.65
CA GLY A 320 -13.55 3.18 6.07
C GLY A 320 -13.81 3.14 7.58
N MET A 321 -13.99 1.95 8.15
CA MET A 321 -14.17 1.75 9.58
C MET A 321 -12.97 2.26 10.39
N GLN A 322 -11.76 1.88 10.02
CA GLN A 322 -10.53 2.32 10.69
C GLN A 322 -10.40 3.84 10.71
N THR A 323 -10.56 4.46 9.55
CA THR A 323 -10.48 5.93 9.40
C THR A 323 -11.60 6.62 10.20
N ALA A 324 -12.81 6.08 10.18
CA ALA A 324 -13.94 6.60 10.93
C ALA A 324 -13.66 6.62 12.44
N VAL A 325 -13.20 5.50 13.00
CA VAL A 325 -12.85 5.44 14.43
C VAL A 325 -11.77 6.47 14.76
N TRP A 326 -10.68 6.54 13.99
CA TRP A 326 -9.58 7.45 14.27
C TRP A 326 -9.97 8.92 14.12
N SER A 327 -10.71 9.28 13.08
CA SER A 327 -11.15 10.66 12.84
C SER A 327 -12.11 11.18 13.93
N PHE A 328 -12.86 10.27 14.57
CA PHE A 328 -13.86 10.66 15.55
C PHE A 328 -13.45 10.41 17.00
N THR A 329 -12.35 9.71 17.29
CA THR A 329 -11.92 9.44 18.68
C THR A 329 -11.61 10.73 19.47
N ILE A 330 -10.97 11.73 18.86
CA ILE A 330 -10.70 13.02 19.51
C ILE A 330 -12.02 13.73 19.84
N ARG A 331 -12.94 13.77 18.88
CA ARG A 331 -14.28 14.39 19.05
C ARG A 331 -15.10 13.69 20.13
N LEU A 332 -15.04 12.35 20.17
CA LEU A 332 -15.67 11.56 21.23
C LEU A 332 -15.09 11.92 22.60
N ALA A 333 -13.76 12.08 22.72
CA ALA A 333 -13.15 12.44 23.99
C ALA A 333 -13.60 13.81 24.49
N LEU A 334 -13.73 14.79 23.59
CA LEU A 334 -14.24 16.13 23.89
C LEU A 334 -15.74 16.16 24.22
N ASP A 335 -16.51 15.29 23.55
CA ASP A 335 -17.98 15.17 23.76
C ASP A 335 -18.32 14.56 25.13
N VAL A 336 -17.61 13.49 25.52
CA VAL A 336 -17.87 12.79 26.79
C VAL A 336 -17.19 13.40 28.00
N ASN A 337 -16.22 14.30 27.83
CA ASN A 337 -15.51 14.99 28.90
C ASN A 337 -15.16 16.43 28.50
N HIS A 338 -16.03 17.36 28.85
CA HIS A 338 -15.89 18.79 28.55
C HIS A 338 -14.72 19.48 29.31
N HIS A 339 -14.10 18.81 30.28
CA HIS A 339 -12.94 19.35 31.00
C HIS A 339 -11.59 19.01 30.35
N ILE A 340 -11.57 18.16 29.32
CA ILE A 340 -10.34 17.79 28.61
C ILE A 340 -9.99 18.86 27.58
N THR A 341 -8.71 19.21 27.46
CA THR A 341 -8.25 20.15 26.45
C THR A 341 -8.05 19.45 25.10
N ASP A 342 -8.13 20.20 23.98
CA ASP A 342 -7.87 19.67 22.63
C ASP A 342 -6.50 18.98 22.54
N ALA A 343 -5.47 19.56 23.18
CA ALA A 343 -4.14 18.98 23.24
C ALA A 343 -4.10 17.64 23.99
N ALA A 344 -4.86 17.51 25.07
CA ALA A 344 -4.97 16.24 25.80
C ALA A 344 -5.81 15.21 25.04
N ALA A 345 -6.88 15.64 24.39
CA ALA A 345 -7.70 14.76 23.53
C ALA A 345 -6.92 14.22 22.33
N SER A 346 -6.03 15.02 21.74
CA SER A 346 -5.19 14.57 20.63
C SER A 346 -4.20 13.46 21.00
N ASN A 347 -3.85 13.29 22.28
CA ASN A 347 -3.01 12.19 22.71
C ASN A 347 -3.66 10.82 22.52
N PHE A 348 -5.01 10.74 22.48
CA PHE A 348 -5.70 9.48 22.22
C PHE A 348 -5.40 8.93 20.82
N MET A 349 -5.09 9.80 19.85
CA MET A 349 -4.62 9.34 18.53
C MET A 349 -3.24 8.68 18.64
N ILE A 350 -2.32 9.25 19.41
CA ILE A 350 -0.99 8.64 19.65
C ILE A 350 -1.19 7.27 20.31
N TYR A 351 -2.03 7.18 21.32
CA TYR A 351 -2.33 5.92 22.00
C TYR A 351 -2.95 4.90 21.03
N SER A 352 -3.86 5.32 20.16
CA SER A 352 -4.44 4.47 19.11
C SER A 352 -3.40 3.91 18.16
N TYR A 353 -2.43 4.72 17.69
CA TYR A 353 -1.33 4.25 16.82
C TYR A 353 -0.37 3.31 17.53
N VAL A 354 -0.06 3.55 18.81
CA VAL A 354 0.77 2.65 19.62
C VAL A 354 0.08 1.29 19.81
N VAL A 355 -1.20 1.32 20.19
CA VAL A 355 -2.00 0.11 20.40
C VAL A 355 -2.19 -0.65 19.07
N PHE A 356 -2.41 0.06 17.97
CA PHE A 356 -2.44 -0.50 16.61
C PHE A 356 -1.13 -1.17 16.21
N PHE A 357 0.03 -0.55 16.51
CA PHE A 357 1.33 -1.15 16.29
C PHE A 357 1.48 -2.46 17.07
N LEU A 358 1.13 -2.46 18.37
CA LEU A 358 1.18 -3.65 19.21
C LEU A 358 0.27 -4.76 18.65
N GLY A 359 -0.93 -4.42 18.21
CA GLY A 359 -1.85 -5.35 17.57
C GLY A 359 -1.28 -6.00 16.32
N LYS A 360 -0.56 -5.23 15.47
CA LYS A 360 0.15 -5.77 14.30
C LYS A 360 1.26 -6.75 14.69
N VAL A 361 2.08 -6.40 15.69
CA VAL A 361 3.19 -7.25 16.14
C VAL A 361 2.64 -8.57 16.65
N VAL A 362 1.66 -8.52 17.55
CA VAL A 362 1.04 -9.72 18.14
C VAL A 362 0.40 -10.60 17.07
N ALA A 363 -0.38 -10.02 16.16
CA ALA A 363 -1.01 -10.78 15.08
C ALA A 363 0.01 -11.41 14.14
N THR A 364 1.09 -10.68 13.79
CA THR A 364 2.14 -11.20 12.92
C THR A 364 2.84 -12.40 13.56
N TRP A 365 3.03 -12.37 14.88
CA TRP A 365 3.53 -13.52 15.62
C TRP A 365 2.52 -14.68 15.62
N LEU A 366 1.23 -14.41 15.86
CA LEU A 366 0.17 -15.43 15.81
C LEU A 366 0.07 -16.10 14.42
N PHE A 367 0.34 -15.40 13.33
CA PHE A 367 0.35 -15.97 11.98
C PHE A 367 1.47 -16.99 11.73
N THR A 368 2.46 -17.08 12.63
CA THR A 368 3.46 -18.16 12.59
C THR A 368 2.93 -19.47 13.17
N GLN A 369 1.87 -19.41 13.98
CA GLN A 369 1.31 -20.53 14.74
C GLN A 369 -0.09 -20.94 14.22
N LEU A 370 -0.89 -19.97 13.81
CA LEU A 370 -2.30 -20.12 13.46
C LEU A 370 -2.59 -19.63 12.03
N LYS A 371 -3.72 -20.08 11.48
CA LYS A 371 -4.21 -19.56 10.19
C LYS A 371 -4.61 -18.10 10.34
N ALA A 372 -4.18 -17.27 9.40
CA ALA A 372 -4.46 -15.83 9.45
C ALA A 372 -5.97 -15.51 9.48
N THR A 373 -6.79 -16.25 8.74
CA THR A 373 -8.26 -16.10 8.72
C THR A 373 -8.90 -16.33 10.08
N GLN A 374 -8.42 -17.33 10.85
CA GLN A 374 -8.89 -17.60 12.21
C GLN A 374 -8.51 -16.49 13.18
N VAL A 375 -7.25 -16.04 13.14
CA VAL A 375 -6.78 -14.91 13.96
C VAL A 375 -7.60 -13.67 13.66
N LEU A 376 -7.84 -13.35 12.38
CA LEU A 376 -8.59 -12.15 12.03
C LEU A 376 -10.08 -12.26 12.33
N THR A 377 -10.66 -13.46 12.32
CA THR A 377 -12.04 -13.66 12.82
C THR A 377 -12.12 -13.26 14.30
N VAL A 378 -11.18 -13.73 15.13
CA VAL A 378 -11.15 -13.37 16.56
C VAL A 378 -10.88 -11.87 16.72
N TYR A 379 -9.89 -11.33 16.02
CA TYR A 379 -9.57 -9.89 16.08
C TYR A 379 -10.77 -9.03 15.70
N SER A 380 -11.46 -9.33 14.62
CA SER A 380 -12.59 -8.53 14.17
C SER A 380 -13.82 -8.67 15.09
N VAL A 381 -14.06 -9.87 15.66
CA VAL A 381 -15.15 -10.05 16.65
C VAL A 381 -14.86 -9.26 17.92
N VAL A 382 -13.66 -9.41 18.52
CA VAL A 382 -13.29 -8.70 19.75
C VAL A 382 -13.24 -7.19 19.51
N GLY A 383 -12.72 -6.76 18.36
CA GLY A 383 -12.72 -5.36 17.97
C GLY A 383 -14.13 -4.79 17.78
N THR A 384 -15.08 -5.57 17.24
CA THR A 384 -16.49 -5.19 17.16
C THR A 384 -17.10 -5.01 18.55
N LEU A 385 -16.80 -5.92 19.49
CA LEU A 385 -17.24 -5.78 20.89
C LEU A 385 -16.63 -4.54 21.56
N ALA A 386 -15.37 -4.22 21.29
CA ALA A 386 -14.75 -2.99 21.77
C ALA A 386 -15.43 -1.74 21.20
N LEU A 387 -15.82 -1.74 19.92
CA LEU A 387 -16.57 -0.64 19.32
C LEU A 387 -18.01 -0.56 19.82
N LEU A 388 -18.67 -1.67 20.13
CA LEU A 388 -19.94 -1.67 20.84
C LEU A 388 -19.80 -1.00 22.22
N LEU A 389 -18.73 -1.33 22.95
CA LEU A 389 -18.44 -0.68 24.22
C LEU A 389 -18.19 0.82 24.04
N ALA A 390 -17.46 1.24 22.98
CA ALA A 390 -17.28 2.65 22.66
C ALA A 390 -18.61 3.37 22.36
N THR A 391 -19.56 2.67 21.73
CA THR A 391 -20.90 3.21 21.40
C THR A 391 -21.81 3.42 22.62
N PHE A 392 -21.74 2.53 23.62
CA PHE A 392 -22.75 2.49 24.68
C PHE A 392 -22.20 2.69 26.10
N ALA A 393 -20.87 2.61 26.31
CA ALA A 393 -20.30 2.78 27.64
C ALA A 393 -20.31 4.25 28.09
N PRO A 394 -20.50 4.54 29.40
CA PRO A 394 -20.51 5.91 29.90
C PRO A 394 -19.11 6.54 29.93
N GLY A 395 -19.06 7.85 29.62
CA GLY A 395 -17.90 8.70 29.83
C GLY A 395 -16.61 8.21 29.15
N MET A 396 -15.48 8.36 29.80
CA MET A 396 -14.15 8.06 29.26
C MET A 396 -13.94 6.57 28.93
N ILE A 397 -14.77 5.65 29.44
CA ILE A 397 -14.70 4.23 29.09
C ILE A 397 -14.94 4.07 27.59
N ALA A 398 -15.83 4.84 27.00
CA ALA A 398 -16.09 4.85 25.56
C ALA A 398 -14.83 5.21 24.76
N VAL A 399 -14.08 6.22 25.20
CA VAL A 399 -12.85 6.67 24.55
C VAL A 399 -11.76 5.62 24.64
N TYR A 400 -11.54 5.03 25.82
CA TYR A 400 -10.57 3.95 26.00
C TYR A 400 -10.95 2.69 25.20
N ALA A 401 -12.23 2.40 25.07
CA ALA A 401 -12.69 1.30 24.23
C ALA A 401 -12.43 1.55 22.74
N ALA A 402 -12.63 2.78 22.24
CA ALA A 402 -12.29 3.18 20.88
C ALA A 402 -10.78 3.09 20.61
N VAL A 403 -9.95 3.55 21.55
CA VAL A 403 -8.48 3.40 21.49
C VAL A 403 -8.10 1.92 21.51
N GLY A 404 -8.66 1.11 22.41
CA GLY A 404 -8.40 -0.32 22.52
C GLY A 404 -8.81 -1.11 21.28
N ALA A 405 -9.89 -0.70 20.58
CA ALA A 405 -10.30 -1.29 19.31
C ALA A 405 -9.20 -1.21 18.25
N SER A 406 -8.34 -0.19 18.29
CA SER A 406 -7.21 -0.03 17.37
C SER A 406 -6.23 -1.20 17.40
N PHE A 407 -6.12 -1.95 18.51
CA PHE A 407 -5.33 -3.17 18.58
C PHE A 407 -5.77 -4.20 17.53
N PHE A 408 -7.06 -4.33 17.34
CA PHE A 408 -7.67 -5.31 16.45
C PHE A 408 -7.71 -4.86 14.98
N PHE A 409 -7.39 -3.60 14.70
CA PHE A 409 -7.27 -3.09 13.33
C PHE A 409 -5.94 -3.52 12.69
N GLY A 410 -4.87 -3.66 13.47
CA GLY A 410 -3.50 -3.78 13.01
C GLY A 410 -3.26 -4.70 11.80
N PRO A 411 -3.63 -5.99 11.87
CA PRO A 411 -3.33 -6.97 10.82
C PRO A 411 -4.36 -7.00 9.67
N GLN A 412 -5.46 -6.26 9.75
CA GLN A 412 -6.60 -6.40 8.82
C GLN A 412 -6.23 -6.03 7.39
N TRP A 413 -5.70 -4.81 7.16
CA TRP A 413 -5.32 -4.33 5.83
C TRP A 413 -4.43 -5.34 5.07
N PRO A 414 -3.24 -5.69 5.58
CA PRO A 414 -2.33 -6.54 4.85
C PRO A 414 -2.89 -7.95 4.62
N THR A 415 -3.68 -8.45 5.55
CA THR A 415 -4.21 -9.81 5.44
C THR A 415 -5.39 -9.88 4.47
N ILE A 416 -6.33 -8.93 4.49
CA ILE A 416 -7.40 -8.85 3.48
C ILE A 416 -6.77 -8.71 2.09
N TYR A 417 -5.75 -7.85 1.95
CA TYR A 417 -5.04 -7.65 0.69
C TYR A 417 -4.40 -8.94 0.18
N ALA A 418 -3.54 -9.58 0.99
CA ALA A 418 -2.82 -10.79 0.59
C ALA A 418 -3.77 -11.97 0.34
N HIS A 419 -4.78 -12.15 1.18
CA HIS A 419 -5.78 -13.21 1.06
C HIS A 419 -6.63 -13.03 -0.20
N THR A 420 -7.09 -11.81 -0.48
CA THR A 420 -7.85 -11.49 -1.69
C THR A 420 -7.02 -11.69 -2.96
N LEU A 421 -5.74 -11.29 -2.92
CA LEU A 421 -4.82 -11.47 -4.03
C LEU A 421 -4.53 -12.95 -4.31
N ASP A 422 -4.54 -13.80 -3.28
CA ASP A 422 -4.38 -15.26 -3.44
C ASP A 422 -5.53 -15.91 -4.20
N HIS A 423 -6.74 -15.35 -4.11
CA HIS A 423 -7.90 -15.81 -4.89
C HIS A 423 -7.83 -15.47 -6.39
N VAL A 424 -6.85 -14.68 -6.80
CA VAL A 424 -6.54 -14.45 -8.23
C VAL A 424 -5.69 -15.61 -8.72
N THR A 425 -6.35 -16.65 -9.29
CA THR A 425 -5.69 -17.88 -9.73
C THR A 425 -4.76 -17.64 -10.91
N ASP A 426 -5.18 -16.84 -11.89
CA ASP A 426 -4.34 -16.42 -13.01
C ASP A 426 -3.51 -15.19 -12.61
N LYS A 427 -2.24 -15.43 -12.32
CA LYS A 427 -1.31 -14.41 -11.83
C LYS A 427 -0.96 -13.30 -12.84
N ARG A 428 -1.37 -13.44 -14.12
CA ARG A 428 -1.26 -12.37 -15.13
C ARG A 428 -2.11 -11.14 -14.76
N TYR A 429 -3.10 -11.28 -13.88
CA TYR A 429 -4.00 -10.22 -13.41
C TYR A 429 -3.60 -9.64 -12.05
N THR A 430 -2.53 -10.15 -11.43
CA THR A 430 -2.11 -9.81 -10.05
C THR A 430 -1.90 -8.31 -9.86
N GLU A 431 -1.20 -7.64 -10.77
CA GLU A 431 -0.89 -6.21 -10.66
C GLU A 431 -2.15 -5.34 -10.74
N THR A 432 -3.10 -5.72 -11.62
CA THR A 432 -4.39 -5.02 -11.71
C THR A 432 -5.25 -5.29 -10.48
N ALA A 433 -5.24 -6.52 -9.97
CA ALA A 433 -5.96 -6.89 -8.75
C ALA A 433 -5.43 -6.12 -7.53
N GLY A 434 -4.10 -6.04 -7.37
CA GLY A 434 -3.46 -5.25 -6.33
C GLY A 434 -3.84 -3.77 -6.38
N ALA A 435 -3.86 -3.19 -7.58
CA ALA A 435 -4.28 -1.79 -7.76
C ALA A 435 -5.75 -1.56 -7.34
N ILE A 436 -6.66 -2.48 -7.69
CA ILE A 436 -8.07 -2.38 -7.28
C ILE A 436 -8.21 -2.47 -5.76
N LEU A 437 -7.40 -3.31 -5.11
CA LEU A 437 -7.37 -3.40 -3.65
C LEU A 437 -6.86 -2.10 -3.00
N VAL A 438 -5.85 -1.46 -3.59
CA VAL A 438 -5.39 -0.14 -3.14
C VAL A 438 -6.45 0.94 -3.39
N MET A 439 -7.19 0.89 -4.50
CA MET A 439 -8.33 1.81 -4.72
C MET A 439 -9.39 1.71 -3.63
N ALA A 440 -9.55 0.57 -2.97
CA ALA A 440 -10.50 0.39 -1.87
C ALA A 440 -10.21 1.30 -0.66
N ILE A 441 -9.02 1.93 -0.59
CA ILE A 441 -8.68 3.00 0.38
C ILE A 441 -9.71 4.14 0.36
N VAL A 442 -10.40 4.37 -0.75
CA VAL A 442 -11.47 5.38 -0.84
C VAL A 442 -12.59 5.16 0.19
N GLY A 443 -12.74 3.96 0.77
CA GLY A 443 -13.60 3.70 1.92
C GLY A 443 -13.33 4.65 3.09
N GLY A 444 -12.05 5.07 3.26
CA GLY A 444 -11.63 6.07 4.25
C GLY A 444 -12.19 7.48 4.04
N ALA A 445 -12.71 7.79 2.86
CA ALA A 445 -13.46 9.03 2.63
C ALA A 445 -14.98 8.83 2.86
N VAL A 446 -15.51 7.64 2.57
CA VAL A 446 -16.96 7.39 2.55
C VAL A 446 -17.52 7.09 3.94
N ILE A 447 -16.94 6.14 4.67
CA ILE A 447 -17.51 5.70 5.98
C ILE A 447 -17.43 6.79 7.04
N PRO A 448 -16.34 7.57 7.18
CA PRO A 448 -16.33 8.72 8.10
C PRO A 448 -17.38 9.78 7.78
N ALA A 449 -17.65 10.03 6.48
CA ALA A 449 -18.71 10.93 6.08
C ALA A 449 -20.11 10.43 6.53
N VAL A 450 -20.37 9.13 6.38
CA VAL A 450 -21.60 8.49 6.87
C VAL A 450 -21.69 8.60 8.41
N GLN A 451 -20.56 8.40 9.13
CA GLN A 451 -20.52 8.58 10.58
C GLN A 451 -20.84 10.02 10.99
N GLY A 452 -20.27 11.02 10.29
CA GLY A 452 -20.57 12.42 10.53
C GLY A 452 -22.04 12.75 10.34
N LEU A 453 -22.64 12.33 9.22
CA LEU A 453 -24.07 12.50 8.95
C LEU A 453 -24.94 11.84 10.03
N MET A 454 -24.54 10.66 10.50
CA MET A 454 -25.25 10.01 11.60
C MET A 454 -25.13 10.77 12.92
N SER A 455 -23.93 11.31 13.23
CA SER A 455 -23.71 12.14 14.41
C SER A 455 -24.65 13.35 14.43
N ASP A 456 -24.73 14.04 13.29
CA ASP A 456 -25.59 15.22 13.12
C ASP A 456 -27.08 14.86 13.21
N ALA A 457 -27.50 13.75 12.58
CA ALA A 457 -28.89 13.31 12.56
C ALA A 457 -29.39 12.83 13.92
N VAL A 458 -28.55 12.15 14.70
CA VAL A 458 -28.88 11.58 16.01
C VAL A 458 -28.64 12.57 17.17
N GLY A 459 -27.81 13.60 16.92
CA GLY A 459 -27.37 14.57 17.93
C GLY A 459 -26.44 13.96 18.99
N SER A 460 -25.74 12.87 18.66
CA SER A 460 -24.81 12.19 19.57
C SER A 460 -23.58 11.69 18.83
N MET A 461 -22.43 12.26 19.18
CA MET A 461 -21.13 11.81 18.69
C MET A 461 -20.87 10.35 19.06
N GLN A 462 -21.17 9.98 20.30
CA GLN A 462 -20.96 8.63 20.80
C GLN A 462 -21.78 7.58 20.05
N LEU A 463 -23.09 7.81 19.84
CA LEU A 463 -23.95 6.89 19.10
C LEU A 463 -23.56 6.75 17.63
N SER A 464 -22.88 7.75 17.05
CA SER A 464 -22.36 7.66 15.68
C SER A 464 -21.33 6.54 15.52
N PHE A 465 -20.69 6.05 16.59
CA PHE A 465 -19.78 4.91 16.57
C PHE A 465 -20.48 3.59 16.21
N LEU A 466 -21.82 3.57 16.15
CA LEU A 466 -22.56 2.45 15.58
C LEU A 466 -22.20 2.19 14.11
N VAL A 467 -21.85 3.24 13.33
CA VAL A 467 -21.43 3.11 11.93
C VAL A 467 -20.16 2.26 11.81
N PRO A 468 -19.01 2.62 12.43
CA PRO A 468 -17.83 1.78 12.40
C PRO A 468 -18.02 0.42 13.09
N THR A 469 -18.90 0.31 14.08
CA THR A 469 -19.24 -0.97 14.72
C THR A 469 -19.87 -1.94 13.74
N ILE A 470 -20.90 -1.50 13.01
CA ILE A 470 -21.55 -2.31 11.95
C ILE A 470 -20.54 -2.65 10.85
N ALA A 471 -19.72 -1.69 10.44
CA ALA A 471 -18.69 -1.93 9.44
C ALA A 471 -17.70 -3.02 9.88
N PHE A 472 -17.26 -3.00 11.14
CA PHE A 472 -16.35 -4.03 11.64
C PHE A 472 -17.04 -5.39 11.85
N ALA A 473 -18.31 -5.41 12.20
CA ALA A 473 -19.11 -6.64 12.20
C ALA A 473 -19.22 -7.28 10.82
N LEU A 474 -19.34 -6.48 9.76
CA LEU A 474 -19.32 -6.97 8.38
C LEU A 474 -17.95 -7.56 8.00
N VAL A 475 -16.85 -6.97 8.47
CA VAL A 475 -15.49 -7.55 8.31
C VAL A 475 -15.38 -8.86 9.09
N SER A 476 -15.95 -8.95 10.30
CA SER A 476 -15.99 -10.18 11.07
C SER A 476 -16.76 -11.28 10.33
N TYR A 477 -17.89 -10.95 9.75
CA TYR A 477 -18.68 -11.87 8.92
C TYR A 477 -17.89 -12.35 7.69
N TYR A 478 -17.16 -11.44 7.02
CA TYR A 478 -16.29 -11.80 5.91
C TYR A 478 -15.29 -12.88 6.31
N PHE A 479 -14.51 -12.67 7.39
CA PHE A 479 -13.52 -13.67 7.83
C PHE A 479 -14.16 -14.97 8.32
N ALA A 480 -15.28 -14.92 9.02
CA ALA A 480 -16.01 -16.12 9.41
C ALA A 480 -16.43 -16.96 8.19
N THR A 481 -16.87 -16.31 7.10
CA THR A 481 -17.20 -17.03 5.85
C THR A 481 -15.97 -17.61 5.17
N GLU A 482 -14.82 -16.93 5.22
CA GLU A 482 -13.55 -17.44 4.66
C GLU A 482 -13.05 -18.65 5.46
N VAL A 483 -13.09 -18.62 6.79
CA VAL A 483 -12.74 -19.78 7.65
C VAL A 483 -13.63 -20.98 7.34
N LYS A 484 -14.95 -20.78 7.20
CA LYS A 484 -15.89 -21.85 6.84
C LYS A 484 -15.55 -22.48 5.49
N GLN A 485 -15.16 -21.66 4.50
CA GLN A 485 -14.79 -22.14 3.17
C GLN A 485 -13.43 -22.87 3.18
N GLU A 486 -12.45 -22.39 3.96
CA GLU A 486 -11.16 -23.08 4.12
C GLU A 486 -11.36 -24.45 4.75
N MET A 487 -12.20 -24.57 5.79
CA MET A 487 -12.54 -25.86 6.38
C MET A 487 -13.23 -26.80 5.39
N ALA A 488 -14.15 -26.30 4.57
CA ALA A 488 -14.86 -27.11 3.59
C ALA A 488 -13.96 -27.58 2.43
N THR A 489 -12.88 -26.87 2.13
CA THR A 489 -11.92 -27.20 1.04
C THR A 489 -10.67 -27.94 1.52
N GLY A 490 -10.55 -28.20 2.81
CA GLY A 490 -9.38 -28.88 3.41
C GLY A 490 -8.07 -28.07 3.33
N ARG A 491 -8.17 -26.75 3.16
CA ARG A 491 -7.02 -25.83 3.08
C ARG A 491 -6.63 -25.27 4.45
#